data_c0e256cbf53705aaef5fc11a7c820c9b
#
_entry.id   c0e256cbf53705aaef5fc11a7c820c9b
#
_cell.length_a   1.000
_cell.length_b   1.000
_cell.length_c   1.000
_cell.angle_alpha   90.00
_cell.angle_beta   90.00
_cell.angle_gamma   90.00
#
_symmetry.space_group_name_H-M   'P 1'
#
loop_
_entity.id
_entity.type
_entity.pdbx_description
1 polymer ?
#
loop_
_entity_poly.entity_id
_entity_poly.type
_entity_poly.pdbx_seq_one_letter_code
_entity_poly.pdbx_strand_id
1 'polypeptide(L)'
;MQKTAVCTTREAWDRAADMYQAGLFQSYDWGILMEELPGASFHPVRLTTDGGQVIYLPLFEQKGVLSGNMIGYGGVISDRPISFAWLQSEIKAIFGRNISRMLLPYGQTSFTEESGEAWTEKATQILTLPDTFDELWTGISGKARTAVRYAEKENTVTRLIGRKELGAFYELYKEHTAAIGAAYVLSEGFFQKLLDLFSDRMFWIGAYQEETLISSSIFLYDRSHFYYWQNVNSPAGKKAQASYLLMRDALQFAICRKLQWADFGYSHSKEIARPKRYWGAEEKQCRLFAKTE
;
A
#
# COMPACT_ATOMS: atom_id res chain seq x y z
N MET A 1 8.80 -27.67 25.81
CA MET A 1 9.71 -27.37 24.70
C MET A 1 9.65 -25.85 24.51
N GLN A 2 10.77 -25.13 24.64
CA GLN A 2 10.82 -23.70 24.37
C GLN A 2 10.55 -23.47 22.88
N LYS A 3 9.39 -22.94 22.56
CA LYS A 3 9.04 -22.48 21.20
C LYS A 3 9.90 -21.25 20.90
N THR A 4 10.85 -21.41 20.00
CA THR A 4 11.79 -20.34 19.65
C THR A 4 11.17 -19.46 18.59
N ALA A 5 10.68 -18.28 18.97
CA ALA A 5 10.54 -17.21 18.00
C ALA A 5 11.94 -16.78 17.61
N VAL A 6 12.26 -16.87 16.35
CA VAL A 6 13.53 -16.42 15.81
C VAL A 6 13.25 -15.19 14.97
N CYS A 7 13.90 -14.06 15.32
CA CYS A 7 14.11 -13.01 14.32
C CYS A 7 14.80 -13.68 13.13
N THR A 8 14.12 -13.72 11.99
CA THR A 8 14.64 -14.44 10.84
C THR A 8 15.55 -13.53 10.03
N THR A 9 16.50 -14.14 9.29
CA THR A 9 17.35 -13.38 8.37
C THR A 9 16.56 -12.93 7.14
N ARG A 10 17.04 -11.89 6.47
CA ARG A 10 16.48 -11.41 5.19
C ARG A 10 16.38 -12.54 4.17
N GLU A 11 17.44 -13.35 4.01
CA GLU A 11 17.48 -14.40 3.01
C GLU A 11 16.42 -15.50 3.25
N ALA A 12 16.16 -15.84 4.52
CA ALA A 12 15.12 -16.79 4.86
C ALA A 12 13.72 -16.21 4.64
N TRP A 13 13.55 -14.92 4.93
CA TRP A 13 12.31 -14.19 4.67
C TRP A 13 12.00 -14.11 3.19
N ASP A 14 12.97 -13.66 2.37
CA ASP A 14 12.80 -13.47 0.93
C ASP A 14 12.48 -14.80 0.23
N ARG A 15 13.15 -15.90 0.64
CA ARG A 15 12.79 -17.25 0.14
C ARG A 15 11.34 -17.63 0.46
N ALA A 16 10.87 -17.34 1.66
CA ALA A 16 9.48 -17.64 2.05
C ALA A 16 8.49 -16.73 1.30
N ALA A 17 8.81 -15.44 1.16
CA ALA A 17 8.01 -14.49 0.42
C ALA A 17 7.85 -14.90 -1.05
N ASP A 18 8.92 -15.38 -1.67
CA ASP A 18 8.88 -15.92 -3.04
C ASP A 18 8.06 -17.21 -3.12
N MET A 19 8.31 -18.14 -2.22
CA MET A 19 7.63 -19.45 -2.21
C MET A 19 6.12 -19.33 -2.03
N TYR A 20 5.69 -18.46 -1.12
CA TYR A 20 4.27 -18.27 -0.78
C TYR A 20 3.63 -17.06 -1.43
N GLN A 21 4.33 -16.43 -2.40
CA GLN A 21 3.83 -15.29 -3.18
C GLN A 21 3.32 -14.14 -2.30
N ALA A 22 4.11 -13.76 -1.29
CA ALA A 22 3.78 -12.67 -0.39
C ALA A 22 3.61 -11.35 -1.14
N GLY A 23 2.66 -10.54 -0.70
CA GLY A 23 2.44 -9.21 -1.25
C GLY A 23 3.55 -8.21 -0.87
N LEU A 24 3.60 -7.08 -1.56
CA LEU A 24 4.61 -6.03 -1.37
C LEU A 24 4.74 -5.59 0.09
N PHE A 25 3.63 -5.39 0.78
CA PHE A 25 3.60 -4.91 2.17
C PHE A 25 4.06 -5.95 3.21
N GLN A 26 4.29 -7.18 2.78
CA GLN A 26 4.86 -8.26 3.59
C GLN A 26 6.34 -8.49 3.27
N SER A 27 6.93 -7.73 2.35
CA SER A 27 8.36 -7.84 2.01
C SER A 27 9.25 -7.37 3.17
N TYR A 28 10.45 -7.92 3.25
CA TYR A 28 11.45 -7.48 4.23
C TYR A 28 11.80 -5.99 4.05
N ASP A 29 11.91 -5.54 2.79
CA ASP A 29 12.17 -4.13 2.45
C ASP A 29 11.08 -3.20 2.96
N TRP A 30 9.81 -3.63 2.94
CA TRP A 30 8.72 -2.85 3.52
C TRP A 30 8.89 -2.73 5.04
N GLY A 31 9.30 -3.80 5.70
CA GLY A 31 9.65 -3.77 7.12
C GLY A 31 10.72 -2.73 7.44
N ILE A 32 11.82 -2.77 6.70
CA ILE A 32 12.93 -1.80 6.83
C ILE A 32 12.49 -0.35 6.52
N LEU A 33 11.62 -0.15 5.54
CA LEU A 33 11.07 1.18 5.24
C LEU A 33 10.24 1.72 6.40
N MET A 34 9.48 0.87 7.09
CA MET A 34 8.65 1.30 8.22
C MET A 34 9.48 1.77 9.43
N GLU A 35 10.74 1.38 9.55
CA GLU A 35 11.65 1.88 10.60
C GLU A 35 12.02 3.36 10.43
N GLU A 36 11.79 3.95 9.24
CA GLU A 36 11.90 5.40 9.04
C GLU A 36 10.78 6.20 9.74
N LEU A 37 9.74 5.52 10.23
CA LEU A 37 8.69 6.16 11.02
C LEU A 37 9.19 6.40 12.45
N PRO A 38 8.91 7.57 13.06
CA PRO A 38 9.41 7.91 14.38
C PRO A 38 9.08 6.87 15.46
N GLY A 39 10.13 6.25 16.02
CA GLY A 39 10.01 5.25 17.08
C GLY A 39 9.39 3.92 16.67
N ALA A 40 9.36 3.63 15.37
CA ALA A 40 8.96 2.33 14.86
C ALA A 40 10.13 1.34 14.86
N SER A 41 9.82 0.07 15.10
CA SER A 41 10.75 -1.05 14.98
C SER A 41 10.09 -2.18 14.20
N PHE A 42 10.82 -2.81 13.31
CA PHE A 42 10.40 -3.98 12.56
C PHE A 42 10.91 -5.26 13.22
N HIS A 43 10.02 -6.21 13.44
CA HIS A 43 10.32 -7.52 13.96
C HIS A 43 9.95 -8.59 12.92
N PRO A 44 10.90 -9.12 12.15
CA PRO A 44 10.66 -10.23 11.21
C PRO A 44 10.51 -11.55 11.99
N VAL A 45 9.30 -11.86 12.41
CA VAL A 45 9.02 -13.02 13.26
C VAL A 45 8.80 -14.27 12.42
N ARG A 46 9.48 -15.36 12.80
CA ARG A 46 9.26 -16.71 12.27
C ARG A 46 8.73 -17.60 13.39
N LEU A 47 7.59 -18.24 13.16
CA LEU A 47 6.96 -19.18 14.08
C LEU A 47 6.82 -20.56 13.41
N THR A 48 6.66 -21.58 14.24
CA THR A 48 6.33 -22.94 13.77
C THR A 48 5.21 -23.49 14.63
N THR A 49 4.12 -23.94 13.99
CA THR A 49 3.01 -24.59 14.70
C THR A 49 3.41 -25.98 15.19
N ASP A 50 2.62 -26.54 16.08
CA ASP A 50 2.83 -27.93 16.55
C ASP A 50 2.74 -28.96 15.39
N GLY A 51 1.98 -28.63 14.33
CA GLY A 51 1.91 -29.43 13.10
C GLY A 51 3.04 -29.20 12.10
N GLY A 52 4.08 -28.43 12.46
CA GLY A 52 5.26 -28.19 11.62
C GLY A 52 5.08 -27.10 10.54
N GLN A 53 3.92 -26.43 10.49
CA GLN A 53 3.70 -25.30 9.55
C GLN A 53 4.57 -24.12 9.95
N VAL A 54 5.32 -23.58 8.98
CA VAL A 54 6.17 -22.41 9.20
C VAL A 54 5.43 -21.13 8.75
N ILE A 55 5.53 -20.11 9.58
CA ILE A 55 4.82 -18.84 9.41
C ILE A 55 5.83 -17.71 9.55
N TYR A 56 5.74 -16.74 8.66
CA TYR A 56 6.46 -15.48 8.78
C TYR A 56 5.46 -14.34 8.95
N LEU A 57 5.70 -13.48 9.93
CA LEU A 57 4.84 -12.36 10.28
C LEU A 57 5.66 -11.07 10.32
N PRO A 58 5.38 -10.09 9.44
CA PRO A 58 5.90 -8.74 9.61
C PRO A 58 5.20 -8.10 10.81
N LEU A 59 5.91 -7.98 11.92
CA LEU A 59 5.40 -7.38 13.13
C LEU A 59 6.11 -6.05 13.37
N PHE A 60 5.35 -5.05 13.76
CA PHE A 60 5.86 -3.71 14.01
C PHE A 60 5.55 -3.29 15.44
N GLU A 61 6.47 -2.58 16.05
CA GLU A 61 6.26 -1.94 17.33
C GLU A 61 6.44 -0.43 17.21
N GLN A 62 5.49 0.33 17.74
CA GLN A 62 5.61 1.78 17.85
C GLN A 62 4.91 2.24 19.14
N LYS A 63 5.60 3.04 19.97
CA LYS A 63 5.09 3.56 21.25
C LYS A 63 4.51 2.46 22.15
N GLY A 64 5.12 1.29 22.15
CA GLY A 64 4.66 0.15 22.97
C GLY A 64 3.47 -0.63 22.38
N VAL A 65 3.01 -0.32 21.19
CA VAL A 65 1.90 -1.01 20.51
C VAL A 65 2.47 -1.94 19.45
N LEU A 66 2.04 -3.21 19.46
CA LEU A 66 2.34 -4.19 18.41
C LEU A 66 1.27 -4.17 17.33
N SER A 67 1.69 -4.13 16.07
CA SER A 67 0.80 -4.12 14.91
C SER A 67 1.30 -5.07 13.82
N GLY A 68 0.39 -5.74 13.14
CA GLY A 68 0.69 -6.58 11.98
C GLY A 68 0.86 -5.77 10.68
N ASN A 69 0.65 -4.47 10.73
CA ASN A 69 0.97 -3.50 9.67
C ASN A 69 1.06 -2.09 10.27
N MET A 70 1.80 -1.20 9.60
CA MET A 70 1.78 0.23 9.89
C MET A 70 1.09 1.00 8.76
N ILE A 71 1.76 1.19 7.65
CA ILE A 71 1.20 1.75 6.41
C ILE A 71 0.99 0.58 5.45
N GLY A 72 -0.11 0.56 4.70
CA GLY A 72 -0.46 -0.54 3.80
C GLY A 72 -1.12 -1.72 4.51
N TYR A 73 -0.95 -2.90 3.95
CA TYR A 73 -1.59 -4.12 4.42
C TYR A 73 -0.65 -4.98 5.28
N GLY A 74 -1.23 -5.86 6.08
CA GLY A 74 -0.55 -6.88 6.87
C GLY A 74 -0.87 -8.29 6.41
N GLY A 75 -0.79 -9.23 7.35
CA GLY A 75 -1.05 -10.64 7.12
C GLY A 75 0.19 -11.50 7.31
N VAL A 76 0.00 -12.81 7.32
CA VAL A 76 1.09 -13.79 7.46
C VAL A 76 1.53 -14.32 6.10
N ILE A 77 2.79 -14.73 6.01
CA ILE A 77 3.35 -15.47 4.88
C ILE A 77 3.38 -16.94 5.31
N SER A 78 2.57 -17.77 4.68
CA SER A 78 2.45 -19.21 5.01
C SER A 78 1.80 -19.98 3.86
N ASP A 79 1.92 -21.32 3.88
CA ASP A 79 1.34 -22.22 2.87
C ASP A 79 -0.19 -22.34 2.97
N ARG A 80 -0.76 -22.07 4.12
CA ARG A 80 -2.20 -22.16 4.41
C ARG A 80 -2.60 -21.23 5.54
N PRO A 81 -3.90 -20.90 5.66
CA PRO A 81 -4.40 -20.07 6.76
C PRO A 81 -4.11 -20.68 8.13
N ILE A 82 -3.95 -19.81 9.12
CA ILE A 82 -3.72 -20.18 10.52
C ILE A 82 -4.82 -19.61 11.42
N SER A 83 -4.91 -20.13 12.65
CA SER A 83 -5.75 -19.52 13.68
C SER A 83 -5.16 -18.19 14.14
N PHE A 84 -5.95 -17.11 14.08
CA PHE A 84 -5.53 -15.80 14.60
C PHE A 84 -5.40 -15.82 16.13
N ALA A 85 -6.28 -16.55 16.82
CA ALA A 85 -6.20 -16.72 18.27
C ALA A 85 -4.90 -17.42 18.68
N TRP A 86 -4.49 -18.48 17.95
CA TRP A 86 -3.19 -19.11 18.15
C TRP A 86 -2.04 -18.12 17.95
N LEU A 87 -2.06 -17.35 16.85
CA LEU A 87 -1.04 -16.33 16.57
C LEU A 87 -0.94 -15.31 17.71
N GLN A 88 -2.06 -14.79 18.19
CA GLN A 88 -2.13 -13.86 19.32
C GLN A 88 -1.50 -14.45 20.58
N SER A 89 -1.77 -15.73 20.88
CA SER A 89 -1.19 -16.43 22.01
C SER A 89 0.33 -16.54 21.92
N GLU A 90 0.86 -16.91 20.74
CA GLU A 90 2.31 -17.02 20.52
C GLU A 90 2.99 -15.63 20.62
N ILE A 91 2.42 -14.62 20.01
CA ILE A 91 2.96 -13.25 20.07
C ILE A 91 2.93 -12.72 21.52
N LYS A 92 1.86 -12.96 22.25
CA LYS A 92 1.78 -12.60 23.68
C LYS A 92 2.84 -13.31 24.52
N ALA A 93 3.10 -14.58 24.24
CA ALA A 93 4.15 -15.33 24.96
C ALA A 93 5.56 -14.79 24.70
N ILE A 94 5.81 -14.24 23.50
CA ILE A 94 7.12 -13.72 23.10
C ILE A 94 7.32 -12.26 23.53
N PHE A 95 6.33 -11.40 23.25
CA PHE A 95 6.44 -9.94 23.41
C PHE A 95 5.71 -9.42 24.66
N GLY A 96 5.05 -10.31 25.44
CA GLY A 96 4.27 -9.92 26.62
C GLY A 96 2.95 -9.21 26.32
N ARG A 97 2.58 -9.03 25.04
CA ARG A 97 1.40 -8.31 24.59
C ARG A 97 0.88 -8.83 23.27
N ASN A 98 -0.39 -8.55 22.98
CA ASN A 98 -1.08 -8.98 21.76
C ASN A 98 -0.81 -8.00 20.60
N ILE A 99 -1.04 -8.48 19.37
CA ILE A 99 -1.20 -7.62 18.21
C ILE A 99 -2.46 -6.77 18.42
N SER A 100 -2.34 -5.46 18.31
CA SER A 100 -3.44 -4.53 18.52
C SER A 100 -4.15 -4.13 17.22
N ARG A 101 -3.46 -4.25 16.09
CA ARG A 101 -4.00 -3.87 14.79
C ARG A 101 -3.42 -4.73 13.67
N MET A 102 -4.28 -5.09 12.69
CA MET A 102 -3.88 -5.72 11.43
C MET A 102 -4.92 -5.45 10.36
N LEU A 103 -4.49 -4.94 9.20
CA LEU A 103 -5.34 -4.72 8.03
C LEU A 103 -4.96 -5.73 6.95
N LEU A 104 -5.88 -6.63 6.61
CA LEU A 104 -5.71 -7.60 5.54
C LEU A 104 -6.26 -7.05 4.22
N PRO A 105 -5.56 -7.23 3.09
CA PRO A 105 -6.08 -6.84 1.79
C PRO A 105 -7.30 -7.67 1.37
N TYR A 106 -8.02 -7.19 0.38
CA TYR A 106 -9.07 -7.95 -0.28
C TYR A 106 -8.50 -9.26 -0.85
N GLY A 107 -9.24 -10.35 -0.68
CA GLY A 107 -8.90 -11.67 -1.24
C GLY A 107 -7.82 -12.44 -0.49
N GLN A 108 -7.13 -11.85 0.49
CA GLN A 108 -6.16 -12.58 1.30
C GLN A 108 -6.83 -13.38 2.42
N THR A 109 -6.56 -14.69 2.45
CA THR A 109 -7.01 -15.62 3.49
C THR A 109 -5.84 -16.03 4.38
N SER A 110 -5.34 -15.09 5.18
CA SER A 110 -4.26 -15.38 6.14
C SER A 110 -4.71 -16.20 7.34
N PHE A 111 -6.00 -16.10 7.69
CA PHE A 111 -6.54 -16.69 8.92
C PHE A 111 -7.77 -17.55 8.65
N THR A 112 -7.91 -18.61 9.43
CA THR A 112 -9.16 -19.36 9.54
C THR A 112 -10.21 -18.47 10.20
N GLU A 113 -11.48 -18.57 9.78
CA GLU A 113 -12.59 -17.91 10.45
C GLU A 113 -12.80 -18.59 11.82
N GLU A 114 -12.51 -17.85 12.89
CA GLU A 114 -12.83 -18.26 14.24
C GLU A 114 -13.83 -17.28 14.85
N SER A 115 -14.83 -17.84 15.52
CA SER A 115 -15.82 -17.07 16.29
C SER A 115 -15.11 -16.42 17.48
N GLY A 116 -15.25 -15.09 17.62
CA GLY A 116 -14.78 -14.33 18.79
C GLY A 116 -13.76 -13.22 18.52
N GLU A 117 -13.13 -13.17 17.35
CA GLU A 117 -12.24 -12.08 16.99
C GLU A 117 -13.00 -10.92 16.33
N ALA A 118 -12.79 -9.70 16.82
CA ALA A 118 -13.51 -8.52 16.34
C ALA A 118 -12.85 -7.95 15.06
N TRP A 119 -13.05 -8.65 13.95
CA TRP A 119 -12.71 -8.14 12.63
C TRP A 119 -13.84 -7.24 12.10
N THR A 120 -13.46 -6.08 11.58
CA THR A 120 -14.39 -5.17 10.90
C THR A 120 -14.07 -5.11 9.41
N GLU A 121 -15.11 -5.09 8.60
CA GLU A 121 -14.96 -4.87 7.17
C GLU A 121 -14.69 -3.40 6.87
N LYS A 122 -13.80 -3.15 5.94
CA LYS A 122 -13.45 -1.82 5.43
C LYS A 122 -13.49 -1.82 3.92
N ALA A 123 -14.14 -0.82 3.35
CA ALA A 123 -14.27 -0.71 1.91
C ALA A 123 -12.94 -0.29 1.27
N THR A 124 -12.46 -1.07 0.31
CA THR A 124 -11.41 -0.67 -0.64
C THR A 124 -11.97 -0.63 -2.05
N GLN A 125 -11.26 -0.02 -2.99
CA GLN A 125 -11.68 0.10 -4.37
C GLN A 125 -10.68 -0.64 -5.26
N ILE A 126 -11.12 -1.73 -5.88
CA ILE A 126 -10.29 -2.60 -6.71
C ILE A 126 -10.75 -2.52 -8.18
N LEU A 127 -9.82 -2.31 -9.08
CA LEU A 127 -10.03 -2.42 -10.51
C LEU A 127 -9.35 -3.69 -11.03
N THR A 128 -10.10 -4.58 -11.63
CA THR A 128 -9.53 -5.65 -12.46
C THR A 128 -9.00 -5.03 -13.74
N LEU A 129 -7.72 -5.20 -13.99
CA LEU A 129 -7.07 -4.63 -15.17
C LEU A 129 -7.37 -5.49 -16.40
N PRO A 130 -7.84 -4.91 -17.51
CA PRO A 130 -8.02 -5.61 -18.77
C PRO A 130 -6.67 -5.88 -19.46
N ASP A 131 -6.69 -6.65 -20.53
CA ASP A 131 -5.47 -7.00 -21.28
C ASP A 131 -4.87 -5.79 -22.03
N THR A 132 -5.71 -4.83 -22.43
CA THR A 132 -5.30 -3.65 -23.19
C THR A 132 -5.78 -2.34 -22.57
N PHE A 133 -5.00 -1.29 -22.79
CA PHE A 133 -5.40 0.05 -22.34
C PHE A 133 -6.63 0.57 -23.08
N ASP A 134 -6.85 0.20 -24.33
CA ASP A 134 -8.01 0.62 -25.12
C ASP A 134 -9.32 0.05 -24.54
N GLU A 135 -9.29 -1.19 -24.06
CA GLU A 135 -10.42 -1.79 -23.33
C GLU A 135 -10.72 -0.99 -22.05
N LEU A 136 -9.68 -0.71 -21.25
CA LEU A 136 -9.85 0.12 -20.06
C LEU A 136 -10.45 1.49 -20.44
N TRP A 137 -9.83 2.17 -21.41
CA TRP A 137 -10.21 3.52 -21.81
C TRP A 137 -11.66 3.63 -22.31
N THR A 138 -12.12 2.60 -22.99
CA THR A 138 -13.51 2.51 -23.46
C THR A 138 -14.46 2.27 -22.30
N GLY A 139 -14.08 1.44 -21.32
CA GLY A 139 -14.91 1.04 -20.19
C GLY A 139 -15.03 2.09 -19.07
N ILE A 140 -14.07 3.01 -18.93
CA ILE A 140 -14.11 4.02 -17.86
C ILE A 140 -15.16 5.10 -18.10
N SER A 141 -15.54 5.82 -17.04
CA SER A 141 -16.56 6.86 -17.14
C SER A 141 -16.16 8.02 -18.05
N GLY A 142 -17.15 8.63 -18.71
CA GLY A 142 -16.94 9.87 -19.49
C GLY A 142 -16.32 11.00 -18.67
N LYS A 143 -16.57 11.04 -17.33
CA LYS A 143 -15.97 12.04 -16.43
C LYS A 143 -14.46 11.89 -16.34
N ALA A 144 -13.96 10.66 -16.19
CA ALA A 144 -12.51 10.40 -16.16
C ALA A 144 -11.86 10.80 -17.49
N ARG A 145 -12.44 10.36 -18.64
CA ARG A 145 -11.92 10.74 -19.97
C ARG A 145 -11.91 12.25 -20.19
N THR A 146 -12.97 12.95 -19.77
CA THR A 146 -13.06 14.42 -19.90
C THR A 146 -12.00 15.10 -19.04
N ALA A 147 -11.77 14.63 -17.80
CA ALA A 147 -10.76 15.20 -16.91
C ALA A 147 -9.34 15.01 -17.46
N VAL A 148 -9.04 13.85 -18.03
CA VAL A 148 -7.73 13.59 -18.70
C VAL A 148 -7.54 14.56 -19.87
N ARG A 149 -8.52 14.66 -20.79
CA ARG A 149 -8.44 15.58 -21.94
C ARG A 149 -8.33 17.04 -21.52
N TYR A 150 -8.97 17.41 -20.43
CA TYR A 150 -8.84 18.74 -19.85
C TYR A 150 -7.41 19.01 -19.37
N ALA A 151 -6.80 18.07 -18.64
CA ALA A 151 -5.41 18.20 -18.19
C ALA A 151 -4.43 18.34 -19.38
N GLU A 152 -4.63 17.55 -20.44
CA GLU A 152 -3.84 17.66 -21.68
C GLU A 152 -4.01 19.03 -22.35
N LYS A 153 -5.25 19.54 -22.42
CA LYS A 153 -5.55 20.87 -22.98
C LYS A 153 -4.90 22.01 -22.18
N GLU A 154 -4.78 21.85 -20.86
CA GLU A 154 -4.08 22.78 -19.98
C GLU A 154 -2.54 22.65 -20.09
N ASN A 155 -2.03 21.97 -21.11
CA ASN A 155 -0.60 21.73 -21.34
C ASN A 155 0.11 21.04 -20.17
N THR A 156 -0.61 20.21 -19.44
CA THR A 156 -0.03 19.38 -18.38
C THR A 156 0.69 18.19 -19.02
N VAL A 157 1.95 18.01 -18.67
CA VAL A 157 2.77 16.87 -19.11
C VAL A 157 3.19 16.02 -17.91
N THR A 158 3.42 14.74 -18.15
CA THR A 158 3.84 13.82 -17.09
C THR A 158 5.28 13.40 -17.28
N ARG A 159 6.02 13.24 -16.16
CA ARG A 159 7.41 12.76 -16.14
C ARG A 159 7.61 11.86 -14.94
N LEU A 160 8.51 10.88 -15.05
CA LEU A 160 8.90 10.07 -13.90
C LEU A 160 9.63 10.93 -12.86
N ILE A 161 9.37 10.64 -11.60
CA ILE A 161 10.06 11.26 -10.46
C ILE A 161 11.20 10.33 -10.04
N GLY A 162 12.38 10.90 -9.89
CA GLY A 162 13.57 10.23 -9.36
C GLY A 162 14.23 11.04 -8.25
N ARG A 163 15.48 10.69 -7.94
CA ARG A 163 16.25 11.38 -6.88
C ARG A 163 16.39 12.89 -7.10
N LYS A 164 16.51 13.31 -8.37
CA LYS A 164 16.71 14.73 -8.71
C LYS A 164 15.47 15.57 -8.40
N GLU A 165 14.30 14.97 -8.56
CA GLU A 165 13.02 15.65 -8.35
C GLU A 165 12.50 15.52 -6.91
N LEU A 166 13.19 14.74 -6.05
CA LEU A 166 12.76 14.45 -4.67
C LEU A 166 12.50 15.74 -3.86
N GLY A 167 13.39 16.72 -3.93
CA GLY A 167 13.24 17.99 -3.22
C GLY A 167 11.97 18.74 -3.65
N ALA A 168 11.72 18.85 -4.96
CA ALA A 168 10.51 19.49 -5.50
C ALA A 168 9.24 18.73 -5.10
N PHE A 169 9.28 17.38 -5.14
CA PHE A 169 8.18 16.56 -4.64
C PHE A 169 7.93 16.78 -3.15
N TYR A 170 8.99 16.83 -2.34
CA TYR A 170 8.85 16.96 -0.90
C TYR A 170 8.25 18.30 -0.48
N GLU A 171 8.61 19.40 -1.15
CA GLU A 171 7.97 20.71 -0.95
C GLU A 171 6.46 20.62 -1.28
N LEU A 172 6.10 20.07 -2.43
CA LEU A 172 4.69 19.85 -2.81
C LEU A 172 3.95 18.94 -1.79
N TYR A 173 4.62 17.91 -1.28
CA TYR A 173 4.07 16.99 -0.27
C TYR A 173 3.76 17.74 1.04
N LYS A 174 4.67 18.58 1.53
CA LYS A 174 4.47 19.38 2.74
C LYS A 174 3.30 20.36 2.59
N GLU A 175 3.25 21.08 1.48
CA GLU A 175 2.15 21.98 1.17
C GLU A 175 0.81 21.26 1.12
N HIS A 176 0.76 20.14 0.43
CA HIS A 176 -0.45 19.32 0.31
C HIS A 176 -0.93 18.79 1.66
N THR A 177 -0.03 18.21 2.46
CA THR A 177 -0.36 17.63 3.77
C THR A 177 -0.79 18.69 4.77
N ALA A 178 -0.19 19.87 4.75
CA ALA A 178 -0.61 21.02 5.54
C ALA A 178 -2.02 21.50 5.14
N ALA A 179 -2.29 21.59 3.82
CA ALA A 179 -3.57 22.05 3.30
C ALA A 179 -4.75 21.12 3.63
N ILE A 180 -4.51 19.81 3.78
CA ILE A 180 -5.55 18.84 4.15
C ILE A 180 -5.59 18.54 5.66
N GLY A 181 -4.72 19.16 6.47
CA GLY A 181 -4.62 18.89 7.90
C GLY A 181 -4.24 17.46 8.22
N ALA A 182 -3.28 16.87 7.46
CA ALA A 182 -2.87 15.50 7.65
C ALA A 182 -2.34 15.27 9.07
N ALA A 183 -2.88 14.25 9.75
CA ALA A 183 -2.48 13.89 11.11
C ALA A 183 -1.03 13.37 11.20
N TYR A 184 -0.46 12.98 10.09
CA TYR A 184 0.87 12.41 9.99
C TYR A 184 1.57 12.86 8.70
N VAL A 185 2.84 13.28 8.83
CA VAL A 185 3.68 13.73 7.70
C VAL A 185 4.93 12.85 7.66
N LEU A 186 5.15 12.19 6.53
CA LEU A 186 6.36 11.40 6.28
C LEU A 186 7.57 12.34 6.08
N SER A 187 8.73 11.92 6.54
CA SER A 187 9.97 12.67 6.35
C SER A 187 10.49 12.57 4.91
N GLU A 188 11.35 13.49 4.50
CA GLU A 188 12.06 13.38 3.22
C GLU A 188 12.92 12.12 3.17
N GLY A 189 13.56 11.76 4.30
CA GLY A 189 14.33 10.53 4.45
C GLY A 189 13.50 9.27 4.18
N PHE A 190 12.23 9.25 4.57
CA PHE A 190 11.33 8.16 4.22
C PHE A 190 11.19 7.99 2.70
N PHE A 191 10.96 9.06 1.95
CA PHE A 191 10.85 9.01 0.49
C PHE A 191 12.18 8.67 -0.19
N GLN A 192 13.30 9.15 0.39
CA GLN A 192 14.64 8.75 -0.07
C GLN A 192 14.83 7.24 0.09
N LYS A 193 14.49 6.70 1.25
CA LYS A 193 14.58 5.26 1.54
C LYS A 193 13.63 4.44 0.66
N LEU A 194 12.43 4.97 0.38
CA LEU A 194 11.48 4.37 -0.55
C LEU A 194 12.10 4.23 -1.95
N LEU A 195 12.75 5.28 -2.47
CA LEU A 195 13.47 5.23 -3.74
C LEU A 195 14.60 4.18 -3.73
N ASP A 196 15.32 4.06 -2.61
CA ASP A 196 16.42 3.11 -2.48
C ASP A 196 15.96 1.66 -2.51
N LEU A 197 14.85 1.37 -1.86
CA LEU A 197 14.38 0.00 -1.65
C LEU A 197 13.38 -0.49 -2.71
N PHE A 198 12.67 0.43 -3.39
CA PHE A 198 11.53 0.09 -4.23
C PHE A 198 11.62 0.63 -5.66
N SER A 199 12.76 1.10 -6.12
CA SER A 199 12.90 1.66 -7.48
C SER A 199 12.48 0.69 -8.60
N ASP A 200 12.56 -0.62 -8.38
CA ASP A 200 12.15 -1.69 -9.29
C ASP A 200 10.67 -2.13 -9.13
N ARG A 201 10.01 -1.70 -8.04
CA ARG A 201 8.63 -2.05 -7.66
C ARG A 201 7.77 -0.81 -7.42
N MET A 202 8.15 0.30 -8.02
CA MET A 202 7.46 1.59 -7.89
C MET A 202 7.31 2.26 -9.25
N PHE A 203 6.15 2.89 -9.44
CA PHE A 203 5.92 3.83 -10.52
C PHE A 203 5.61 5.19 -9.89
N TRP A 204 6.60 6.07 -9.88
CA TRP A 204 6.48 7.40 -9.30
C TRP A 204 6.48 8.43 -10.42
N ILE A 205 5.36 9.17 -10.53
CA ILE A 205 5.10 10.06 -11.65
C ILE A 205 4.66 11.44 -11.16
N GLY A 206 5.15 12.49 -11.82
CA GLY A 206 4.79 13.88 -11.59
C GLY A 206 4.08 14.49 -12.81
N ALA A 207 3.17 15.39 -12.56
CA ALA A 207 2.53 16.24 -13.56
C ALA A 207 3.07 17.65 -13.46
N TYR A 208 3.41 18.20 -14.61
CA TYR A 208 4.08 19.49 -14.74
C TYR A 208 3.29 20.43 -15.66
N GLN A 209 3.24 21.69 -15.29
CA GLN A 209 2.94 22.80 -16.21
C GLN A 209 4.24 23.59 -16.37
N GLU A 210 4.72 23.71 -17.61
CA GLU A 210 6.08 24.15 -17.89
C GLU A 210 7.10 23.29 -17.11
N GLU A 211 7.92 23.87 -16.23
CA GLU A 211 8.87 23.14 -15.39
C GLU A 211 8.41 23.00 -13.91
N THR A 212 7.19 23.46 -13.60
CA THR A 212 6.64 23.42 -12.25
C THR A 212 5.91 22.11 -12.00
N LEU A 213 6.33 21.36 -10.97
CA LEU A 213 5.61 20.17 -10.49
C LEU A 213 4.33 20.59 -9.77
N ILE A 214 3.17 20.28 -10.37
CA ILE A 214 1.86 20.66 -9.84
C ILE A 214 1.09 19.53 -9.18
N SER A 215 1.44 18.28 -9.49
CA SER A 215 0.88 17.08 -8.87
C SER A 215 1.85 15.92 -8.96
N SER A 216 1.78 14.98 -8.03
CA SER A 216 2.56 13.74 -8.10
C SER A 216 1.80 12.57 -7.50
N SER A 217 2.02 11.37 -8.04
CA SER A 217 1.47 10.12 -7.54
C SER A 217 2.54 9.06 -7.43
N ILE A 218 2.49 8.31 -6.33
CA ILE A 218 3.32 7.14 -6.11
C ILE A 218 2.43 5.90 -6.17
N PHE A 219 2.80 4.98 -7.04
CA PHE A 219 2.20 3.67 -7.14
C PHE A 219 3.27 2.63 -6.82
N LEU A 220 2.89 1.66 -6.02
CA LEU A 220 3.73 0.52 -5.70
C LEU A 220 3.16 -0.71 -6.38
N TYR A 221 3.98 -1.70 -6.69
CA TYR A 221 3.46 -2.93 -7.28
C TYR A 221 4.25 -4.16 -6.86
N ASP A 222 3.56 -5.29 -6.89
CA ASP A 222 4.15 -6.62 -6.75
C ASP A 222 3.89 -7.45 -8.02
N ARG A 223 3.84 -8.76 -7.91
CA ARG A 223 3.65 -9.66 -9.06
C ARG A 223 2.31 -9.50 -9.78
N SER A 224 1.28 -9.08 -9.07
CA SER A 224 -0.10 -9.05 -9.57
C SER A 224 -0.87 -7.78 -9.26
N HIS A 225 -0.48 -7.04 -8.23
CA HIS A 225 -1.19 -5.86 -7.76
C HIS A 225 -0.41 -4.59 -8.05
N PHE A 226 -1.17 -3.54 -8.36
CA PHE A 226 -0.73 -2.17 -8.52
C PHE A 226 -1.45 -1.30 -7.50
N TYR A 227 -0.73 -0.76 -6.52
CA TYR A 227 -1.29 -0.03 -5.39
C TYR A 227 -1.17 1.48 -5.60
N TYR A 228 -2.29 2.19 -5.67
CA TYR A 228 -2.31 3.65 -5.62
C TYR A 228 -2.04 4.09 -4.17
N TRP A 229 -0.77 4.39 -3.89
CA TRP A 229 -0.33 4.55 -2.51
C TRP A 229 -0.34 5.99 -2.02
N GLN A 230 0.14 6.95 -2.81
CA GLN A 230 0.21 8.36 -2.43
C GLN A 230 -0.15 9.26 -3.61
N ASN A 231 -0.89 10.34 -3.31
CA ASN A 231 -1.15 11.41 -4.28
C ASN A 231 -1.05 12.76 -3.59
N VAL A 232 -0.40 13.71 -4.25
CA VAL A 232 -0.28 15.09 -3.80
C VAL A 232 -0.63 16.05 -4.92
N ASN A 233 -1.28 17.16 -4.57
CA ASN A 233 -1.70 18.17 -5.52
C ASN A 233 -1.50 19.57 -4.95
N SER A 234 -0.94 20.47 -5.76
CA SER A 234 -1.06 21.90 -5.55
C SER A 234 -2.48 22.40 -5.94
N PRO A 235 -2.85 23.64 -5.62
CA PRO A 235 -4.06 24.27 -6.15
C PRO A 235 -4.10 24.26 -7.68
N ALA A 236 -2.97 24.50 -8.36
CA ALA A 236 -2.85 24.42 -9.82
C ALA A 236 -3.11 22.99 -10.34
N GLY A 237 -2.53 21.98 -9.70
CA GLY A 237 -2.75 20.58 -10.05
C GLY A 237 -4.21 20.14 -9.91
N LYS A 238 -4.90 20.59 -8.87
CA LYS A 238 -6.35 20.37 -8.70
C LYS A 238 -7.15 21.03 -9.82
N LYS A 239 -6.85 22.28 -10.14
CA LYS A 239 -7.50 23.04 -11.22
C LYS A 239 -7.29 22.37 -12.57
N ALA A 240 -6.07 21.94 -12.86
CA ALA A 240 -5.70 21.27 -14.11
C ALA A 240 -6.18 19.80 -14.18
N GLN A 241 -6.83 19.25 -13.14
CA GLN A 241 -7.24 17.82 -13.08
C GLN A 241 -6.06 16.85 -13.22
N ALA A 242 -4.85 17.28 -12.80
CA ALA A 242 -3.60 16.58 -13.06
C ALA A 242 -3.58 15.14 -12.55
N SER A 243 -4.24 14.83 -11.41
CA SER A 243 -4.32 13.45 -10.88
C SER A 243 -5.00 12.47 -11.84
N TYR A 244 -5.89 12.92 -12.71
CA TYR A 244 -6.50 12.05 -13.72
C TYR A 244 -5.51 11.71 -14.83
N LEU A 245 -4.66 12.64 -15.22
CA LEU A 245 -3.60 12.38 -16.20
C LEU A 245 -2.57 11.40 -15.62
N LEU A 246 -2.13 11.61 -14.37
CA LEU A 246 -1.24 10.70 -13.66
C LEU A 246 -1.82 9.29 -13.56
N MET A 247 -3.10 9.17 -13.23
CA MET A 247 -3.78 7.87 -13.11
C MET A 247 -3.89 7.17 -14.47
N ARG A 248 -4.18 7.90 -15.57
CA ARG A 248 -4.19 7.34 -16.92
C ARG A 248 -2.85 6.67 -17.26
N ASP A 249 -1.75 7.39 -17.05
CA ASP A 249 -0.42 6.90 -17.38
C ASP A 249 0.00 5.74 -16.48
N ALA A 250 -0.38 5.81 -15.20
CA ALA A 250 -0.12 4.74 -14.24
C ALA A 250 -0.88 3.45 -14.59
N LEU A 251 -2.14 3.53 -14.98
CA LEU A 251 -2.92 2.36 -15.39
C LEU A 251 -2.41 1.77 -16.72
N GLN A 252 -1.99 2.63 -17.64
CA GLN A 252 -1.33 2.17 -18.87
C GLN A 252 -0.02 1.42 -18.55
N PHE A 253 0.80 1.93 -17.65
CA PHE A 253 1.99 1.24 -17.16
C PHE A 253 1.64 -0.12 -16.53
N ALA A 254 0.64 -0.17 -15.66
CA ALA A 254 0.21 -1.40 -14.97
C ALA A 254 -0.25 -2.49 -15.96
N ILE A 255 -1.02 -2.10 -16.98
CA ILE A 255 -1.47 -3.00 -18.05
C ILE A 255 -0.28 -3.50 -18.89
N CYS A 256 0.63 -2.61 -19.29
CA CYS A 256 1.85 -3.01 -20.01
C CYS A 256 2.73 -3.99 -19.20
N ARG A 257 2.71 -3.91 -17.87
CA ARG A 257 3.37 -4.83 -16.94
C ARG A 257 2.58 -6.12 -16.70
N LYS A 258 1.37 -6.24 -17.27
CA LYS A 258 0.48 -7.39 -17.09
C LYS A 258 0.08 -7.64 -15.63
N LEU A 259 -0.03 -6.59 -14.85
CA LEU A 259 -0.60 -6.65 -13.51
C LEU A 259 -2.10 -6.95 -13.61
N GLN A 260 -2.64 -7.65 -12.63
CA GLN A 260 -4.02 -8.15 -12.69
C GLN A 260 -5.00 -7.20 -12.02
N TRP A 261 -4.57 -6.51 -10.96
CA TRP A 261 -5.44 -5.65 -10.17
C TRP A 261 -4.78 -4.31 -9.85
N ALA A 262 -5.57 -3.24 -9.90
CA ALA A 262 -5.20 -1.96 -9.32
C ALA A 262 -6.02 -1.73 -8.05
N ASP A 263 -5.35 -1.64 -6.91
CA ASP A 263 -5.93 -1.31 -5.62
C ASP A 263 -5.79 0.20 -5.38
N PHE A 264 -6.92 0.89 -5.40
CA PHE A 264 -6.96 2.34 -5.13
C PHE A 264 -7.02 2.66 -3.63
N GLY A 265 -6.91 1.65 -2.79
CA GLY A 265 -6.85 1.78 -1.35
C GLY A 265 -8.17 2.09 -0.68
N TYR A 266 -8.13 2.03 0.62
CA TYR A 266 -9.25 2.27 1.52
C TYR A 266 -9.92 3.63 1.28
N SER A 267 -11.25 3.66 1.36
CA SER A 267 -12.06 4.85 1.19
C SER A 267 -13.02 5.00 2.38
N HIS A 268 -12.72 5.93 3.27
CA HIS A 268 -13.53 6.19 4.46
C HIS A 268 -14.76 7.07 4.17
N SER A 269 -14.88 7.63 2.97
CA SER A 269 -16.03 8.42 2.57
C SER A 269 -16.41 8.20 1.09
N LYS A 270 -17.65 8.54 0.75
CA LYS A 270 -18.16 8.47 -0.64
C LYS A 270 -17.42 9.44 -1.58
N GLU A 271 -16.96 10.57 -1.07
CA GLU A 271 -16.22 11.58 -1.81
C GLU A 271 -14.86 11.04 -2.29
N ILE A 272 -14.19 10.24 -1.45
CA ILE A 272 -12.91 9.58 -1.79
C ILE A 272 -13.15 8.39 -2.73
N ALA A 273 -14.21 7.62 -2.52
CA ALA A 273 -14.53 6.46 -3.34
C ALA A 273 -14.99 6.84 -4.76
N ARG A 274 -15.75 7.94 -4.90
CA ARG A 274 -16.36 8.34 -6.18
C ARG A 274 -15.38 8.53 -7.33
N PRO A 275 -14.26 9.27 -7.18
CA PRO A 275 -13.27 9.39 -8.26
C PRO A 275 -12.66 8.05 -8.68
N LYS A 276 -12.46 7.14 -7.75
CA LYS A 276 -11.92 5.80 -8.01
C LYS A 276 -12.87 4.97 -8.87
N ARG A 277 -14.18 5.06 -8.62
CA ARG A 277 -15.21 4.40 -9.45
C ARG A 277 -15.29 4.95 -10.87
N TYR A 278 -14.86 6.20 -11.13
CA TYR A 278 -14.80 6.71 -12.50
C TYR A 278 -13.80 5.96 -13.37
N TRP A 279 -12.82 5.28 -12.75
CA TRP A 279 -11.86 4.39 -13.40
C TRP A 279 -12.35 2.95 -13.54
N GLY A 280 -13.58 2.65 -13.15
CA GLY A 280 -14.15 1.31 -13.21
C GLY A 280 -13.86 0.47 -11.96
N ALA A 281 -13.27 1.05 -10.91
CA ALA A 281 -13.02 0.31 -9.67
C ALA A 281 -14.33 -0.05 -8.96
N GLU A 282 -14.38 -1.29 -8.49
CA GLU A 282 -15.47 -1.83 -7.70
C GLU A 282 -15.13 -1.77 -6.21
N GLU A 283 -16.16 -1.60 -5.39
CA GLU A 283 -16.02 -1.71 -3.95
C GLU A 283 -15.86 -3.16 -3.54
N LYS A 284 -14.77 -3.45 -2.82
CA LYS A 284 -14.48 -4.75 -2.23
C LYS A 284 -14.21 -4.58 -0.73
N GLN A 285 -14.27 -5.67 0.02
CA GLN A 285 -14.04 -5.62 1.46
C GLN A 285 -12.64 -6.11 1.80
N CYS A 286 -11.88 -5.28 2.52
CA CYS A 286 -10.70 -5.68 3.27
C CYS A 286 -11.07 -5.85 4.75
N ARG A 287 -10.25 -6.56 5.53
CA ARG A 287 -10.57 -6.91 6.91
C ARG A 287 -9.61 -6.21 7.87
N LEU A 288 -10.16 -5.46 8.81
CA LEU A 288 -9.40 -4.78 9.86
C LEU A 288 -9.65 -5.45 11.20
N PHE A 289 -8.60 -5.97 11.81
CA PHE A 289 -8.55 -6.23 13.23
C PHE A 289 -8.05 -4.97 13.94
N ALA A 290 -8.79 -4.48 14.90
CA ALA A 290 -8.37 -3.42 15.79
C ALA A 290 -8.93 -3.73 17.19
N LYS A 291 -8.04 -3.91 18.18
CA LYS A 291 -8.45 -4.05 19.56
C LYS A 291 -8.93 -2.68 20.04
N THR A 292 -10.20 -2.57 20.41
CA THR A 292 -10.70 -1.44 21.19
C THR A 292 -10.02 -1.46 22.56
N GLU A 293 -9.42 -0.34 22.94
CA GLU A 293 -8.88 -0.13 24.29
C GLU A 293 -9.99 -0.20 25.35
#